data_2a5d79d77ab6f86800a35877affe3ef3
#
_entry.id   2a5d79d77ab6f86800a35877affe3ef3
#
_cell.length_a   1.000
_cell.length_b   1.000
_cell.length_c   1.000
_cell.angle_alpha   90.00
_cell.angle_beta   90.00
_cell.angle_gamma   90.00
#
_symmetry.space_group_name_H-M   'P 1'
#
loop_
_entity.id
_entity.type
_entity.pdbx_description
1 polymer ?
#
loop_
_entity_poly.entity_id
_entity_poly.type
_entity_poly.pdbx_seq_one_letter_code
_entity_poly.pdbx_strand_id
1 'polypeptide(L)'
;APRRAPSPTPVADDDDEDEEVPDEFVADKYKSIEDQQAAIRRAAMKLCGLGTALVLTFSDPVVDVLNEAGARSGVNAFYVSFVVAPIITNGSEVLASYTFALKKTQKSMVVAYEQLLGAAVMNNTYCLLVFLAIIYFQKLYWKYTAETLAILAAEACVFAVATRPVHTPKTALAVLSLFPATIALVYVLETYVGLA
;
A
#
# COMPACT_ATOMS: atom_id res chain seq x y z
N ALA A 1 -39.32 38.09 -6.22
CA ALA A 1 -39.22 36.94 -5.33
C ALA A 1 -37.99 36.14 -5.66
N PRO A 2 -36.98 35.91 -4.79
CA PRO A 2 -35.82 35.15 -5.08
C PRO A 2 -36.19 33.64 -5.12
N ARG A 3 -35.83 32.95 -6.18
CA ARG A 3 -35.96 31.49 -6.30
C ARG A 3 -35.10 30.79 -5.22
N ARG A 4 -35.76 30.09 -4.32
CA ARG A 4 -35.13 29.19 -3.36
C ARG A 4 -34.43 28.09 -4.14
N ALA A 5 -33.15 27.89 -3.91
CA ALA A 5 -32.39 26.75 -4.42
C ALA A 5 -33.02 25.46 -3.88
N PRO A 6 -33.13 24.38 -4.67
CA PRO A 6 -33.61 23.11 -4.17
C PRO A 6 -32.66 22.59 -3.10
N SER A 7 -33.23 22.22 -1.95
CA SER A 7 -32.53 21.51 -0.88
C SER A 7 -31.97 20.20 -1.45
N PRO A 8 -30.74 19.81 -1.09
CA PRO A 8 -30.23 18.51 -1.47
C PRO A 8 -31.17 17.43 -0.89
N THR A 9 -31.71 16.60 -1.76
CA THR A 9 -32.42 15.38 -1.39
C THR A 9 -31.49 14.55 -0.50
N PRO A 10 -31.96 14.03 0.65
CA PRO A 10 -31.20 13.04 1.37
C PRO A 10 -30.94 11.86 0.43
N VAL A 11 -29.70 11.56 0.14
CA VAL A 11 -29.31 10.30 -0.47
C VAL A 11 -29.75 9.24 0.52
N ALA A 12 -30.69 8.38 0.12
CA ALA A 12 -31.12 7.26 0.91
C ALA A 12 -29.88 6.40 1.19
N ASP A 13 -29.61 6.18 2.48
CA ASP A 13 -28.64 5.20 2.98
C ASP A 13 -29.22 3.78 2.79
N ASP A 14 -29.40 3.37 1.52
CA ASP A 14 -29.93 2.04 1.16
C ASP A 14 -28.82 1.01 0.86
N ASP A 15 -27.61 1.22 1.36
CA ASP A 15 -26.48 0.32 1.14
C ASP A 15 -25.95 -0.34 2.42
N ASP A 16 -26.84 -0.66 3.36
CA ASP A 16 -26.59 -1.71 4.36
C ASP A 16 -26.78 -3.11 3.71
N GLU A 17 -26.16 -3.33 2.53
CA GLU A 17 -25.92 -4.69 2.07
C GLU A 17 -24.95 -5.35 3.06
N ASP A 18 -25.44 -6.38 3.72
CA ASP A 18 -24.83 -7.27 4.69
C ASP A 18 -23.32 -7.48 4.45
N GLU A 19 -22.48 -6.53 4.89
CA GLU A 19 -21.09 -6.83 5.14
C GLU A 19 -21.11 -7.87 6.26
N GLU A 20 -20.73 -9.10 5.98
CA GLU A 20 -20.46 -10.09 7.02
C GLU A 20 -19.39 -9.50 7.94
N VAL A 21 -19.87 -8.82 8.97
CA VAL A 21 -18.99 -8.26 10.01
C VAL A 21 -18.40 -9.45 10.74
N PRO A 22 -17.06 -9.57 10.78
CA PRO A 22 -16.43 -10.64 11.53
C PRO A 22 -16.99 -10.71 12.94
N ASP A 23 -17.21 -11.93 13.43
CA ASP A 23 -17.82 -12.22 14.74
C ASP A 23 -17.22 -11.40 15.91
N GLU A 24 -15.94 -11.03 15.79
CA GLU A 24 -15.22 -10.22 16.78
C GLU A 24 -15.72 -8.77 16.86
N PHE A 25 -16.37 -8.28 15.79
CA PHE A 25 -16.90 -6.93 15.73
C PHE A 25 -18.41 -6.86 16.01
N VAL A 26 -19.07 -8.01 16.15
CA VAL A 26 -20.51 -8.05 16.47
C VAL A 26 -20.73 -7.78 17.94
N ALA A 27 -21.27 -6.59 18.26
CA ALA A 27 -21.48 -6.14 19.64
C ALA A 27 -22.43 -7.06 20.43
N ASP A 28 -23.46 -7.59 19.80
CA ASP A 28 -24.49 -8.42 20.41
C ASP A 28 -23.98 -9.76 20.95
N LYS A 29 -22.81 -10.19 20.48
CA LYS A 29 -22.15 -11.43 20.93
C LYS A 29 -21.50 -11.28 22.31
N TYR A 30 -21.26 -10.06 22.78
CA TYR A 30 -20.53 -9.79 24.02
C TYR A 30 -21.42 -9.13 25.07
N LYS A 31 -21.17 -9.52 26.34
CA LYS A 31 -21.91 -8.97 27.49
C LYS A 31 -21.51 -7.52 27.86
N SER A 32 -20.29 -7.14 27.44
CA SER A 32 -19.77 -5.80 27.70
C SER A 32 -18.86 -5.32 26.56
N ILE A 33 -18.68 -4.01 26.44
CA ILE A 33 -17.74 -3.39 25.50
C ILE A 33 -16.29 -3.84 25.79
N GLU A 34 -15.96 -4.06 27.06
CA GLU A 34 -14.63 -4.53 27.47
C GLU A 34 -14.35 -5.95 26.97
N ASP A 35 -15.35 -6.84 27.05
CA ASP A 35 -15.25 -8.21 26.53
C ASP A 35 -15.06 -8.23 25.01
N GLN A 36 -15.78 -7.38 24.29
CA GLN A 36 -15.63 -7.22 22.84
C GLN A 36 -14.24 -6.73 22.48
N GLN A 37 -13.75 -5.67 23.13
CA GLN A 37 -12.41 -5.15 22.90
C GLN A 37 -11.31 -6.19 23.23
N ALA A 38 -11.51 -6.97 24.30
CA ALA A 38 -10.58 -8.03 24.66
C ALA A 38 -10.57 -9.16 23.61
N ALA A 39 -11.70 -9.49 23.01
CA ALA A 39 -11.81 -10.48 21.94
C ALA A 39 -11.12 -9.99 20.66
N ILE A 40 -11.39 -8.76 20.24
CA ILE A 40 -10.75 -8.11 19.07
C ILE A 40 -9.22 -8.09 19.26
N ARG A 41 -8.75 -7.66 20.42
CA ARG A 41 -7.32 -7.61 20.72
C ARG A 41 -6.67 -9.00 20.67
N ARG A 42 -7.34 -10.03 21.21
CA ARG A 42 -6.83 -11.42 21.16
C ARG A 42 -6.78 -11.96 19.73
N ALA A 43 -7.80 -11.69 18.92
CA ALA A 43 -7.82 -12.07 17.51
C ALA A 43 -6.71 -11.36 16.73
N ALA A 44 -6.57 -10.05 16.91
CA ALA A 44 -5.50 -9.26 16.30
C ALA A 44 -4.10 -9.75 16.68
N MET A 45 -3.87 -10.05 17.97
CA MET A 45 -2.59 -10.59 18.46
C MET A 45 -2.28 -11.96 17.84
N LYS A 46 -3.26 -12.85 17.70
CA LYS A 46 -3.09 -14.15 17.06
C LYS A 46 -2.72 -14.01 15.59
N LEU A 47 -3.45 -13.18 14.85
CA LEU A 47 -3.20 -12.92 13.42
C LEU A 47 -1.84 -12.25 13.21
N CYS A 48 -1.49 -11.27 14.04
CA CYS A 48 -0.18 -10.62 14.00
C CYS A 48 0.94 -11.63 14.28
N GLY A 49 0.81 -12.48 15.31
CA GLY A 49 1.79 -13.51 15.64
C GLY A 49 1.95 -14.54 14.51
N LEU A 50 0.83 -15.02 13.94
CA LEU A 50 0.86 -15.93 12.80
C LEU A 50 1.51 -15.28 11.57
N GLY A 51 1.12 -14.06 11.23
CA GLY A 51 1.71 -13.32 10.11
C GLY A 51 3.21 -13.11 10.28
N THR A 52 3.64 -12.70 11.48
CA THR A 52 5.08 -12.56 11.80
C THR A 52 5.84 -13.89 11.66
N ALA A 53 5.29 -14.99 12.15
CA ALA A 53 5.91 -16.30 12.03
C ALA A 53 6.04 -16.74 10.56
N LEU A 54 5.01 -16.48 9.73
CA LEU A 54 5.06 -16.76 8.30
C LEU A 54 6.14 -15.92 7.60
N VAL A 55 6.19 -14.61 7.87
CA VAL A 55 7.20 -13.74 7.29
C VAL A 55 8.61 -14.20 7.67
N LEU A 56 8.87 -14.48 8.94
CA LEU A 56 10.19 -14.97 9.40
C LEU A 56 10.58 -16.30 8.76
N THR A 57 9.61 -17.17 8.48
CA THR A 57 9.89 -18.47 7.87
C THR A 57 10.13 -18.41 6.38
N PHE A 58 9.42 -17.52 5.67
CA PHE A 58 9.43 -17.48 4.21
C PHE A 58 10.21 -16.32 3.59
N SER A 59 10.71 -15.36 4.38
CA SER A 59 11.47 -14.22 3.84
C SER A 59 12.71 -14.65 3.08
N ASP A 60 13.55 -15.50 3.66
CA ASP A 60 14.77 -15.98 3.00
C ASP A 60 14.47 -16.80 1.74
N PRO A 61 13.58 -17.82 1.75
CA PRO A 61 13.15 -18.52 0.56
C PRO A 61 12.62 -17.61 -0.56
N VAL A 62 11.87 -16.56 -0.23
CA VAL A 62 11.36 -15.60 -1.24
C VAL A 62 12.52 -14.83 -1.88
N VAL A 63 13.49 -14.36 -1.09
CA VAL A 63 14.68 -13.67 -1.61
C VAL A 63 15.47 -14.59 -2.53
N ASP A 64 15.68 -15.85 -2.15
CA ASP A 64 16.39 -16.84 -2.96
C ASP A 64 15.68 -17.09 -4.29
N VAL A 65 14.35 -17.22 -4.28
CA VAL A 65 13.55 -17.38 -5.51
C VAL A 65 13.68 -16.16 -6.43
N LEU A 66 13.64 -14.94 -5.88
CA LEU A 66 13.81 -13.72 -6.68
C LEU A 66 15.21 -13.63 -7.32
N ASN A 67 16.26 -13.97 -6.57
CA ASN A 67 17.63 -14.02 -7.07
C ASN A 67 17.79 -15.07 -8.16
N GLU A 68 17.26 -16.27 -7.97
CA GLU A 68 17.31 -17.35 -8.95
C GLU A 68 16.50 -17.00 -10.21
N ALA A 69 15.34 -16.35 -10.05
CA ALA A 69 14.55 -15.86 -11.19
C ALA A 69 15.34 -14.83 -12.02
N GLY A 70 16.07 -13.93 -11.35
CA GLY A 70 16.98 -12.99 -11.99
C GLY A 70 18.07 -13.72 -12.79
N ALA A 71 18.76 -14.67 -12.15
CA ALA A 71 19.83 -15.44 -12.76
C ALA A 71 19.35 -16.22 -13.99
N ARG A 72 18.19 -16.88 -13.92
CA ARG A 72 17.64 -17.69 -15.04
C ARG A 72 17.07 -16.83 -16.17
N SER A 73 16.50 -15.68 -15.86
CA SER A 73 15.97 -14.78 -16.91
C SER A 73 17.05 -13.97 -17.62
N GLY A 74 18.28 -13.95 -17.11
CA GLY A 74 19.34 -13.06 -17.60
C GLY A 74 19.11 -11.58 -17.29
N VAL A 75 18.12 -11.28 -16.46
CA VAL A 75 17.82 -9.94 -15.97
C VAL A 75 18.53 -9.74 -14.62
N ASN A 76 19.09 -8.54 -14.38
CA ASN A 76 19.68 -8.25 -13.09
C ASN A 76 18.65 -8.49 -11.97
N ALA A 77 19.05 -9.24 -10.93
CA ALA A 77 18.20 -9.58 -9.79
C ALA A 77 17.55 -8.35 -9.13
N PHE A 78 18.22 -7.19 -9.20
CA PHE A 78 17.66 -5.92 -8.76
C PHE A 78 16.33 -5.61 -9.48
N TYR A 79 16.27 -5.63 -10.82
CA TYR A 79 15.04 -5.32 -11.56
C TYR A 79 13.92 -6.32 -11.28
N VAL A 80 14.26 -7.61 -11.12
CA VAL A 80 13.28 -8.62 -10.72
C VAL A 80 12.69 -8.27 -9.37
N SER A 81 13.52 -7.96 -8.38
CA SER A 81 13.08 -7.57 -7.04
C SER A 81 12.32 -6.24 -7.04
N PHE A 82 12.78 -5.24 -7.79
CA PHE A 82 12.16 -3.92 -7.86
C PHE A 82 10.75 -3.95 -8.47
N VAL A 83 10.49 -4.89 -9.37
CA VAL A 83 9.16 -5.03 -10.00
C VAL A 83 8.29 -6.03 -9.24
N VAL A 84 8.84 -7.21 -8.92
CA VAL A 84 8.05 -8.33 -8.39
C VAL A 84 7.77 -8.18 -6.89
N ALA A 85 8.76 -7.75 -6.10
CA ALA A 85 8.58 -7.64 -4.66
C ALA A 85 7.46 -6.67 -4.26
N PRO A 86 7.33 -5.44 -4.81
CA PRO A 86 6.21 -4.55 -4.48
C PRO A 86 4.84 -5.13 -4.83
N ILE A 87 4.73 -5.87 -5.92
CA ILE A 87 3.48 -6.52 -6.33
C ILE A 87 3.09 -7.60 -5.30
N ILE A 88 4.04 -8.41 -4.85
CA ILE A 88 3.79 -9.47 -3.88
C ILE A 88 3.48 -8.88 -2.51
N THR A 89 4.26 -7.92 -2.04
CA THR A 89 4.13 -7.37 -0.68
C THR A 89 2.89 -6.51 -0.49
N ASN A 90 2.47 -5.78 -1.53
CA ASN A 90 1.29 -4.91 -1.46
C ASN A 90 0.05 -5.50 -2.18
N GLY A 91 0.12 -6.78 -2.58
CA GLY A 91 -0.97 -7.42 -3.31
C GLY A 91 -2.26 -7.51 -2.50
N SER A 92 -2.17 -7.71 -1.19
CA SER A 92 -3.32 -7.75 -0.28
C SER A 92 -4.04 -6.40 -0.19
N GLU A 93 -3.28 -5.30 -0.10
CA GLU A 93 -3.82 -3.94 -0.03
C GLU A 93 -4.50 -3.55 -1.34
N VAL A 94 -3.88 -3.91 -2.48
CA VAL A 94 -4.47 -3.67 -3.81
C VAL A 94 -5.77 -4.45 -3.97
N LEU A 95 -5.79 -5.73 -3.59
CA LEU A 95 -6.98 -6.58 -3.69
C LEU A 95 -8.11 -6.07 -2.80
N ALA A 96 -7.82 -5.74 -1.54
CA ALA A 96 -8.79 -5.20 -0.61
C ALA A 96 -9.35 -3.86 -1.09
N SER A 97 -8.49 -2.93 -1.52
CA SER A 97 -8.91 -1.64 -2.06
C SER A 97 -9.76 -1.80 -3.33
N TYR A 98 -9.44 -2.78 -4.17
CA TYR A 98 -10.24 -3.11 -5.36
C TYR A 98 -11.64 -3.59 -4.99
N THR A 99 -11.78 -4.47 -3.98
CA THR A 99 -13.09 -4.95 -3.51
C THR A 99 -13.94 -3.82 -2.94
N PHE A 100 -13.36 -2.90 -2.17
CA PHE A 100 -14.07 -1.70 -1.72
C PHE A 100 -14.48 -0.80 -2.89
N ALA A 101 -13.61 -0.60 -3.87
CA ALA A 101 -13.92 0.22 -5.05
C ALA A 101 -15.05 -0.36 -5.91
N LEU A 102 -15.21 -1.69 -5.96
CA LEU A 102 -16.30 -2.35 -6.69
C LEU A 102 -17.68 -2.02 -6.14
N LYS A 103 -17.80 -1.69 -4.87
CA LYS A 103 -19.07 -1.29 -4.24
C LYS A 103 -19.61 0.05 -4.78
N LYS A 104 -18.77 0.86 -5.41
CA LYS A 104 -19.12 2.14 -6.08
C LYS A 104 -19.83 3.16 -5.19
N THR A 105 -19.80 3.00 -3.88
CA THR A 105 -20.34 3.97 -2.92
C THR A 105 -19.27 5.01 -2.56
N GLN A 106 -19.69 6.22 -2.21
CA GLN A 106 -18.74 7.24 -1.78
C GLN A 106 -17.96 6.80 -0.54
N LYS A 107 -18.64 6.17 0.41
CA LYS A 107 -18.04 5.65 1.65
C LYS A 107 -16.97 4.59 1.36
N SER A 108 -17.28 3.58 0.54
CA SER A 108 -16.32 2.52 0.20
C SER A 108 -15.13 3.04 -0.63
N MET A 109 -15.34 4.05 -1.48
CA MET A 109 -14.24 4.69 -2.21
C MET A 109 -13.30 5.46 -1.28
N VAL A 110 -13.81 6.14 -0.25
CA VAL A 110 -12.97 6.79 0.77
C VAL A 110 -12.14 5.74 1.52
N VAL A 111 -12.76 4.64 1.96
CA VAL A 111 -12.05 3.54 2.65
C VAL A 111 -10.94 2.95 1.76
N ALA A 112 -11.23 2.68 0.48
CA ALA A 112 -10.22 2.17 -0.46
C ALA A 112 -9.03 3.13 -0.60
N TYR A 113 -9.31 4.43 -0.68
CA TYR A 113 -8.28 5.46 -0.82
C TYR A 113 -7.44 5.63 0.46
N GLU A 114 -8.09 5.66 1.61
CA GLU A 114 -7.42 5.73 2.92
C GLU A 114 -6.54 4.52 3.19
N GLN A 115 -6.95 3.32 2.78
CA GLN A 115 -6.16 2.10 2.91
C GLN A 115 -4.86 2.18 2.09
N LEU A 116 -4.93 2.63 0.82
CA LEU A 116 -3.75 2.76 -0.03
C LEU A 116 -2.80 3.85 0.46
N LEU A 117 -3.33 5.00 0.88
CA LEU A 117 -2.51 6.07 1.46
C LEU A 117 -1.90 5.66 2.80
N GLY A 118 -2.66 4.96 3.63
CA GLY A 118 -2.18 4.43 4.91
C GLY A 118 -1.01 3.47 4.71
N ALA A 119 -1.09 2.56 3.75
CA ALA A 119 0.00 1.66 3.40
C ALA A 119 1.24 2.43 2.92
N ALA A 120 1.08 3.43 2.05
CA ALA A 120 2.17 4.27 1.58
C ALA A 120 2.85 5.04 2.73
N VAL A 121 2.07 5.66 3.61
CA VAL A 121 2.60 6.38 4.78
C VAL A 121 3.35 5.44 5.72
N MET A 122 2.80 4.24 5.99
CA MET A 122 3.45 3.26 6.85
C MET A 122 4.79 2.79 6.28
N ASN A 123 4.86 2.51 4.98
CA ASN A 123 6.10 2.11 4.32
C ASN A 123 7.14 3.25 4.36
N ASN A 124 6.74 4.47 4.08
CA ASN A 124 7.64 5.62 4.02
C ASN A 124 8.04 6.18 5.39
N THR A 125 7.38 5.82 6.46
CA THR A 125 7.72 6.28 7.81
C THR A 125 8.27 5.14 8.66
N TYR A 126 7.42 4.18 8.99
CA TYR A 126 7.78 3.12 9.95
C TYR A 126 8.80 2.15 9.37
N CYS A 127 8.58 1.63 8.15
CA CYS A 127 9.51 0.69 7.54
C CYS A 127 10.86 1.37 7.24
N LEU A 128 10.84 2.61 6.77
CA LEU A 128 12.07 3.38 6.55
C LEU A 128 12.81 3.64 7.87
N LEU A 129 12.09 3.95 8.97
CA LEU A 129 12.70 4.13 10.29
C LEU A 129 13.43 2.86 10.74
N VAL A 130 12.77 1.69 10.62
CA VAL A 130 13.38 0.40 10.99
C VAL A 130 14.63 0.14 10.13
N PHE A 131 14.55 0.39 8.83
CA PHE A 131 15.67 0.23 7.91
C PHE A 131 16.86 1.14 8.28
N LEU A 132 16.61 2.42 8.56
CA LEU A 132 17.64 3.35 9.00
C LEU A 132 18.26 2.96 10.36
N ALA A 133 17.44 2.42 11.27
CA ALA A 133 17.94 1.91 12.55
C ALA A 133 18.90 0.72 12.33
N ILE A 134 18.55 -0.22 11.44
CA ILE A 134 19.43 -1.34 11.09
C ILE A 134 20.76 -0.82 10.51
N ILE A 135 20.72 0.11 9.55
CA ILE A 135 21.93 0.73 8.98
C ILE A 135 22.80 1.34 10.08
N TYR A 136 22.19 2.09 10.99
CA TYR A 136 22.90 2.76 12.08
C TYR A 136 23.57 1.77 13.05
N PHE A 137 22.81 0.77 13.55
CA PHE A 137 23.32 -0.20 14.52
C PHE A 137 24.32 -1.18 13.93
N GLN A 138 24.15 -1.57 12.67
CA GLN A 138 25.07 -2.46 11.96
C GLN A 138 26.25 -1.71 11.31
N LYS A 139 26.29 -0.38 11.43
CA LYS A 139 27.33 0.48 10.81
C LYS A 139 27.44 0.26 9.30
N LEU A 140 26.32 0.03 8.65
CA LEU A 140 26.24 -0.09 7.21
C LEU A 140 26.31 1.29 6.57
N TYR A 141 26.73 1.32 5.30
CA TYR A 141 26.78 2.55 4.52
C TYR A 141 25.61 2.57 3.52
N TRP A 142 24.87 3.67 3.49
CA TRP A 142 23.83 3.88 2.48
C TRP A 142 24.34 4.85 1.41
N LYS A 143 24.47 4.35 0.21
CA LYS A 143 24.79 5.16 -0.97
C LYS A 143 23.48 5.61 -1.64
N TYR A 144 23.40 6.90 -1.94
CA TYR A 144 22.29 7.42 -2.75
C TYR A 144 22.51 7.02 -4.21
N THR A 145 21.73 6.10 -4.67
CA THR A 145 21.76 5.52 -6.02
C THR A 145 20.63 6.08 -6.89
N ALA A 146 20.64 5.70 -8.17
CA ALA A 146 19.61 6.06 -9.14
C ALA A 146 18.20 5.69 -8.65
N GLU A 147 18.06 4.54 -7.98
CA GLU A 147 16.80 4.03 -7.45
C GLU A 147 16.21 4.95 -6.39
N THR A 148 17.04 5.41 -5.45
CA THR A 148 16.59 6.33 -4.39
C THR A 148 16.04 7.63 -4.99
N LEU A 149 16.72 8.19 -5.97
CA LEU A 149 16.27 9.41 -6.65
C LEU A 149 14.99 9.19 -7.45
N ALA A 150 14.89 8.05 -8.13
CA ALA A 150 13.70 7.70 -8.90
C ALA A 150 12.47 7.47 -8.01
N ILE A 151 12.65 6.82 -6.85
CA ILE A 151 11.57 6.63 -5.86
C ILE A 151 11.11 7.99 -5.33
N LEU A 152 12.01 8.86 -4.88
CA LEU A 152 11.66 10.20 -4.38
C LEU A 152 10.93 11.04 -5.43
N ALA A 153 11.35 10.96 -6.70
CA ALA A 153 10.66 11.64 -7.80
C ALA A 153 9.24 11.11 -8.01
N ALA A 154 9.07 9.77 -7.96
CA ALA A 154 7.76 9.14 -8.08
C ALA A 154 6.84 9.53 -6.92
N GLU A 155 7.34 9.52 -5.69
CA GLU A 155 6.58 9.93 -4.50
C GLU A 155 6.13 11.39 -4.56
N ALA A 156 7.01 12.29 -4.99
CA ALA A 156 6.66 13.70 -5.19
C ALA A 156 5.55 13.87 -6.24
N CYS A 157 5.59 13.10 -7.32
CA CYS A 157 4.54 13.10 -8.34
C CYS A 157 3.22 12.56 -7.81
N VAL A 158 3.24 11.44 -7.09
CA VAL A 158 2.05 10.85 -6.45
C VAL A 158 1.46 11.81 -5.44
N PHE A 159 2.27 12.42 -4.59
CA PHE A 159 1.83 13.43 -3.62
C PHE A 159 1.13 14.60 -4.31
N ALA A 160 1.71 15.15 -5.37
CA ALA A 160 1.12 16.25 -6.11
C ALA A 160 -0.24 15.89 -6.76
N VAL A 161 -0.46 14.63 -7.10
CA VAL A 161 -1.76 14.14 -7.57
C VAL A 161 -2.71 13.89 -6.41
N ALA A 162 -2.25 13.26 -5.33
CA ALA A 162 -3.07 12.91 -4.17
C ALA A 162 -3.70 14.13 -3.47
N THR A 163 -3.03 15.28 -3.51
CA THR A 163 -3.53 16.55 -2.95
C THR A 163 -4.61 17.21 -3.79
N ARG A 164 -4.93 16.70 -4.98
CA ARG A 164 -5.99 17.28 -5.83
C ARG A 164 -7.38 16.90 -5.28
N PRO A 165 -8.35 17.84 -5.30
CA PRO A 165 -9.67 17.57 -4.75
C PRO A 165 -10.52 16.63 -5.63
N VAL A 166 -10.16 16.44 -6.89
CA VAL A 166 -10.90 15.59 -7.85
C VAL A 166 -9.94 14.69 -8.60
N HIS A 167 -10.23 13.40 -8.58
CA HIS A 167 -9.52 12.37 -9.33
C HIS A 167 -10.35 11.92 -10.53
N THR A 168 -9.72 11.90 -11.69
CA THR A 168 -10.34 11.47 -12.95
C THR A 168 -9.68 10.18 -13.45
N PRO A 169 -10.31 9.40 -14.34
CA PRO A 169 -9.64 8.25 -14.95
C PRO A 169 -8.32 8.60 -15.67
N LYS A 170 -8.19 9.83 -16.17
CA LYS A 170 -6.95 10.33 -16.78
C LYS A 170 -5.84 10.49 -15.74
N THR A 171 -6.16 11.02 -14.54
CA THR A 171 -5.19 11.11 -13.44
C THR A 171 -4.80 9.75 -12.91
N ALA A 172 -5.74 8.80 -12.85
CA ALA A 172 -5.45 7.42 -12.47
C ALA A 172 -4.49 6.74 -13.46
N LEU A 173 -4.71 6.92 -14.77
CA LEU A 173 -3.81 6.38 -15.79
C LEU A 173 -2.42 7.04 -15.72
N ALA A 174 -2.35 8.34 -15.45
CA ALA A 174 -1.09 9.05 -15.27
C ALA A 174 -0.30 8.50 -14.06
N VAL A 175 -0.96 8.26 -12.93
CA VAL A 175 -0.33 7.66 -11.75
C VAL A 175 0.14 6.23 -12.06
N LEU A 176 -0.70 5.42 -12.72
CA LEU A 176 -0.31 4.07 -13.10
C LEU A 176 0.92 4.05 -14.02
N SER A 177 1.08 5.04 -14.89
CA SER A 177 2.23 5.17 -15.78
C SER A 177 3.52 5.59 -15.06
N LEU A 178 3.45 6.09 -13.82
CA LEU A 178 4.65 6.46 -13.05
C LEU A 178 5.51 5.23 -12.75
N PHE A 179 4.92 4.07 -12.48
CA PHE A 179 5.69 2.87 -12.17
C PHE A 179 6.63 2.45 -13.31
N PRO A 180 6.16 2.21 -14.56
CA PRO A 180 7.07 1.95 -15.66
C PRO A 180 8.00 3.13 -15.99
N ALA A 181 7.56 4.36 -15.79
CA ALA A 181 8.40 5.55 -15.97
C ALA A 181 9.56 5.58 -14.95
N THR A 182 9.31 5.15 -13.70
CA THR A 182 10.35 5.06 -12.66
C THR A 182 11.40 4.01 -13.04
N ILE A 183 11.00 2.86 -13.57
CA ILE A 183 11.93 1.83 -14.06
C ILE A 183 12.81 2.39 -15.18
N ALA A 184 12.18 3.07 -16.15
CA ALA A 184 12.92 3.70 -17.23
C ALA A 184 13.88 4.80 -16.73
N LEU A 185 13.46 5.57 -15.74
CA LEU A 185 14.31 6.61 -15.11
C LEU A 185 15.53 5.99 -14.42
N VAL A 186 15.36 4.90 -13.65
CA VAL A 186 16.48 4.18 -13.04
C VAL A 186 17.45 3.73 -14.11
N TYR A 187 16.97 3.08 -15.17
CA TYR A 187 17.80 2.63 -16.26
C TYR A 187 18.61 3.76 -16.91
N VAL A 188 17.98 4.91 -17.14
CA VAL A 188 18.64 6.10 -17.69
C VAL A 188 19.70 6.65 -16.73
N LEU A 189 19.39 6.77 -15.46
CA LEU A 189 20.30 7.29 -14.45
C LEU A 189 21.52 6.37 -14.25
N GLU A 190 21.33 5.05 -14.26
CA GLU A 190 22.43 4.09 -14.19
C GLU A 190 23.29 4.14 -15.45
N THR A 191 22.68 4.09 -16.65
CA THR A 191 23.40 3.90 -17.91
C THR A 191 24.08 5.16 -18.40
N TYR A 192 23.40 6.33 -18.28
CA TYR A 192 23.90 7.59 -18.86
C TYR A 192 24.52 8.54 -17.87
N VAL A 193 24.09 8.48 -16.60
CA VAL A 193 24.61 9.39 -15.54
C VAL A 193 25.66 8.68 -14.69
N GLY A 194 25.69 7.34 -14.70
CA GLY A 194 26.67 6.56 -13.94
C GLY A 194 26.39 6.55 -12.44
N LEU A 195 25.12 6.71 -12.04
CA LEU A 195 24.67 6.65 -10.64
C LEU A 195 24.35 5.18 -10.27
N ALA A 196 25.35 4.32 -10.30
CA ALA A 196 25.20 2.93 -9.89
C ALA A 196 25.78 2.68 -8.48
#